data_8f8268ec20c4ce7399c0dfeb04758452
#
_entry.id   8f8268ec20c4ce7399c0dfeb04758452
#
_cell.length_a   1.000
_cell.length_b   1.000
_cell.length_c   1.000
_cell.angle_alpha   90.00
_cell.angle_beta   90.00
_cell.angle_gamma   90.00
#
_symmetry.space_group_name_H-M   'P 1'
#
loop_
_entity.id
_entity.type
_entity.pdbx_description
1 polymer ?
#
loop_
_entity_poly.entity_id
_entity_poly.type
_entity_poly.pdbx_seq_one_letter_code
_entity_poly.pdbx_strand_id
1 'polypeptide(L)'
;MSLPIRTAVLGYGFAGRIFHSPFIAAVPGLELSAIVQRHGDNAAADYPKTRILRSVEEAFDDPAIDLIVVGTPNETHFELAKAALLAGKHVVVDKPFAPTSAEARELIVLAQERGKVIAPFHNRRLDGDFVTVQKIVAEGTLGRVTQVISHYDRYRPLPRAGTWKEAGGRSNGLLWDLGPHLVDQALALYGAPKFITANVRSERDVSNIDDAFDIVLDYVLADGRGLRYACHSTMIGAEAAPRFRVHGTHGSYVKYGMDVQEAALLAGERPPRVGSSTVWLAEPESGWGTLTLAPDPAEPTKLERPKVPTEVGDYRHFYESVRDAILGVSPLAISAEDGYRTIRLLELAVQSSERQRTLTVDFSG
;
A
#
# COMPACT_ATOMS: atom_id res chain seq x y z
N MET A 1 -13.72 3.27 30.03
CA MET A 1 -13.15 2.80 28.74
C MET A 1 -14.28 2.87 27.71
N SER A 2 -14.06 3.48 26.56
CA SER A 2 -15.02 3.44 25.44
C SER A 2 -15.25 1.98 25.01
N LEU A 3 -16.42 1.67 24.48
CA LEU A 3 -16.70 0.36 23.90
C LEU A 3 -15.76 0.17 22.67
N PRO A 4 -15.31 -1.06 22.39
CA PRO A 4 -14.47 -1.32 21.21
C PRO A 4 -15.26 -1.04 19.92
N ILE A 5 -14.56 -0.58 18.88
CA ILE A 5 -15.10 -0.44 17.53
C ILE A 5 -15.28 -1.83 16.95
N ARG A 6 -16.53 -2.25 16.76
CA ARG A 6 -16.90 -3.59 16.26
C ARG A 6 -16.75 -3.59 14.74
N THR A 7 -15.85 -4.45 14.27
CA THR A 7 -15.38 -4.46 12.90
C THR A 7 -15.83 -5.73 12.19
N ALA A 8 -16.37 -5.58 10.97
CA ALA A 8 -16.62 -6.68 10.07
C ALA A 8 -15.67 -6.63 8.86
N VAL A 9 -15.09 -7.77 8.49
CA VAL A 9 -14.25 -7.93 7.30
C VAL A 9 -15.05 -8.59 6.19
N LEU A 10 -15.20 -7.90 5.05
CA LEU A 10 -15.85 -8.43 3.87
C LEU A 10 -14.83 -9.20 3.02
N GLY A 11 -15.01 -10.52 2.93
CA GLY A 11 -14.13 -11.44 2.23
C GLY A 11 -13.02 -12.01 3.12
N TYR A 12 -12.91 -13.34 3.12
CA TYR A 12 -11.86 -14.08 3.83
C TYR A 12 -10.92 -14.80 2.86
N GLY A 13 -10.61 -14.09 1.76
CA GLY A 13 -9.57 -14.45 0.82
C GLY A 13 -8.18 -14.06 1.33
N PHE A 14 -7.23 -13.86 0.41
CA PHE A 14 -5.85 -13.51 0.74
C PHE A 14 -5.75 -12.26 1.63
N ALA A 15 -6.37 -11.14 1.22
CA ALA A 15 -6.28 -9.90 1.98
C ALA A 15 -6.96 -9.99 3.35
N GLY A 16 -8.19 -10.45 3.41
CA GLY A 16 -8.94 -10.55 4.67
C GLY A 16 -8.27 -11.46 5.70
N ARG A 17 -7.71 -12.58 5.23
CA ARG A 17 -7.05 -13.56 6.10
C ARG A 17 -5.66 -13.13 6.57
N ILE A 18 -4.87 -12.51 5.69
CA ILE A 18 -3.45 -12.21 5.93
C ILE A 18 -3.24 -10.79 6.42
N PHE A 19 -3.91 -9.79 5.82
CA PHE A 19 -3.60 -8.39 6.06
C PHE A 19 -4.64 -7.62 6.89
N HIS A 20 -5.87 -8.13 7.06
CA HIS A 20 -6.89 -7.39 7.79
C HIS A 20 -7.21 -8.04 9.15
N SER A 21 -7.74 -9.25 9.16
CA SER A 21 -8.22 -9.89 10.39
C SER A 21 -7.18 -10.00 11.50
N PRO A 22 -5.90 -10.37 11.23
CA PRO A 22 -4.89 -10.48 12.28
C PRO A 22 -4.57 -9.14 12.95
N PHE A 23 -4.54 -8.05 12.18
CA PHE A 23 -4.19 -6.73 12.69
C PHE A 23 -5.35 -6.08 13.44
N ILE A 24 -6.59 -6.26 12.99
CA ILE A 24 -7.78 -5.83 13.73
C ILE A 24 -7.81 -6.51 15.11
N ALA A 25 -7.55 -7.81 15.16
CA ALA A 25 -7.52 -8.57 16.42
C ALA A 25 -6.37 -8.16 17.36
N ALA A 26 -5.26 -7.62 16.82
CA ALA A 26 -4.08 -7.22 17.57
C ALA A 26 -4.17 -5.79 18.16
N VAL A 27 -5.03 -4.92 17.62
CA VAL A 27 -5.12 -3.51 18.02
C VAL A 27 -6.16 -3.31 19.12
N PRO A 28 -5.77 -2.88 20.35
CA PRO A 28 -6.70 -2.56 21.42
C PRO A 28 -7.70 -1.46 20.99
N GLY A 29 -8.96 -1.64 21.35
CA GLY A 29 -10.04 -0.72 20.96
C GLY A 29 -10.71 -1.07 19.64
N LEU A 30 -10.19 -2.06 18.90
CA LEU A 30 -10.88 -2.72 17.80
C LEU A 30 -11.33 -4.12 18.25
N GLU A 31 -12.41 -4.60 17.68
CA GLU A 31 -12.94 -5.95 17.87
C GLU A 31 -13.28 -6.56 16.51
N LEU A 32 -12.69 -7.70 16.18
CA LEU A 32 -13.06 -8.49 15.00
C LEU A 32 -14.37 -9.22 15.29
N SER A 33 -15.50 -8.53 15.13
CA SER A 33 -16.84 -9.00 15.51
C SER A 33 -17.48 -9.90 14.47
N ALA A 34 -17.17 -9.69 13.18
CA ALA A 34 -17.72 -10.50 12.11
C ALA A 34 -16.74 -10.64 10.91
N ILE A 35 -16.88 -11.74 10.19
CA ILE A 35 -16.22 -11.98 8.91
C ILE A 35 -17.27 -12.47 7.93
N VAL A 36 -17.35 -11.82 6.75
CA VAL A 36 -18.21 -12.30 5.66
C VAL A 36 -17.41 -13.30 4.83
N GLN A 37 -17.80 -14.55 4.90
CA GLN A 37 -17.24 -15.64 4.09
C GLN A 37 -18.38 -16.42 3.45
N ARG A 38 -18.66 -16.18 2.16
CA ARG A 38 -19.78 -16.75 1.42
C ARG A 38 -19.74 -18.28 1.34
N HIS A 39 -18.52 -18.85 1.21
CA HIS A 39 -18.30 -20.28 1.05
C HIS A 39 -17.14 -20.75 1.93
N GLY A 40 -17.23 -21.99 2.44
CA GLY A 40 -16.21 -22.58 3.31
C GLY A 40 -16.30 -22.08 4.76
N ASP A 41 -15.42 -22.60 5.61
CA ASP A 41 -15.43 -22.37 7.07
C ASP A 41 -14.04 -22.03 7.64
N ASN A 42 -13.11 -21.60 6.79
CA ASN A 42 -11.73 -21.27 7.20
C ASN A 42 -11.72 -20.13 8.24
N ALA A 43 -12.61 -19.15 8.09
CA ALA A 43 -12.69 -18.04 9.03
C ALA A 43 -13.13 -18.50 10.43
N ALA A 44 -14.07 -19.46 10.52
CA ALA A 44 -14.50 -20.03 11.80
C ALA A 44 -13.38 -20.83 12.48
N ALA A 45 -12.55 -21.52 11.70
CA ALA A 45 -11.41 -22.25 12.23
C ALA A 45 -10.32 -21.29 12.76
N ASP A 46 -9.99 -20.23 12.01
CA ASP A 46 -8.97 -19.26 12.41
C ASP A 46 -9.44 -18.33 13.55
N TYR A 47 -10.76 -18.01 13.61
CA TYR A 47 -11.37 -17.08 14.57
C TYR A 47 -12.68 -17.66 15.18
N PRO A 48 -12.60 -18.65 16.08
CA PRO A 48 -13.78 -19.38 16.57
C PRO A 48 -14.76 -18.54 17.42
N LYS A 49 -14.35 -17.34 17.83
CA LYS A 49 -15.21 -16.41 18.61
C LYS A 49 -15.84 -15.32 17.73
N THR A 50 -15.46 -15.23 16.46
CA THR A 50 -15.95 -14.23 15.52
C THR A 50 -17.16 -14.77 14.77
N ARG A 51 -18.20 -13.97 14.60
CA ARG A 51 -19.38 -14.36 13.81
C ARG A 51 -19.02 -14.51 12.34
N ILE A 52 -19.47 -15.58 11.72
CA ILE A 52 -19.32 -15.77 10.27
C ILE A 52 -20.64 -15.45 9.60
N LEU A 53 -20.62 -14.41 8.78
CA LEU A 53 -21.75 -13.97 7.96
C LEU A 53 -21.62 -14.55 6.56
N ARG A 54 -22.74 -14.76 5.88
CA ARG A 54 -22.78 -15.37 4.54
C ARG A 54 -23.07 -14.37 3.43
N SER A 55 -23.53 -13.17 3.78
CA SER A 55 -23.76 -12.08 2.86
C SER A 55 -23.19 -10.76 3.40
N VAL A 56 -22.97 -9.78 2.54
CA VAL A 56 -22.49 -8.44 2.94
C VAL A 56 -23.63 -7.63 3.57
N GLU A 57 -24.86 -7.89 3.15
CA GLU A 57 -26.06 -7.25 3.69
C GLU A 57 -26.20 -7.52 5.19
N GLU A 58 -25.94 -8.76 5.65
CA GLU A 58 -25.93 -9.08 7.08
C GLU A 58 -24.97 -8.20 7.89
N ALA A 59 -23.84 -7.77 7.28
CA ALA A 59 -22.91 -6.88 7.95
C ALA A 59 -23.36 -5.41 7.89
N PHE A 60 -24.00 -4.98 6.79
CA PHE A 60 -24.47 -3.61 6.63
C PHE A 60 -25.68 -3.32 7.54
N ASP A 61 -26.59 -4.27 7.62
CA ASP A 61 -27.84 -4.14 8.39
C ASP A 61 -27.64 -4.34 9.91
N ASP A 62 -26.49 -4.86 10.33
CA ASP A 62 -26.21 -5.08 11.75
C ASP A 62 -25.86 -3.76 12.47
N PRO A 63 -26.73 -3.26 13.36
CA PRO A 63 -26.47 -2.03 14.10
C PRO A 63 -25.31 -2.17 15.09
N ALA A 64 -24.88 -3.39 15.37
CA ALA A 64 -23.74 -3.65 16.25
C ALA A 64 -22.40 -3.50 15.55
N ILE A 65 -22.32 -3.37 14.23
CA ILE A 65 -21.08 -3.17 13.49
C ILE A 65 -20.85 -1.68 13.27
N ASP A 66 -19.66 -1.21 13.59
CA ASP A 66 -19.25 0.19 13.51
C ASP A 66 -18.35 0.45 12.29
N LEU A 67 -17.48 -0.52 11.94
CA LEU A 67 -16.47 -0.43 10.89
C LEU A 67 -16.58 -1.62 9.93
N ILE A 68 -16.59 -1.34 8.64
CA ILE A 68 -16.51 -2.32 7.56
C ILE A 68 -15.12 -2.27 6.92
N VAL A 69 -14.51 -3.43 6.71
CA VAL A 69 -13.25 -3.57 5.95
C VAL A 69 -13.54 -4.32 4.65
N VAL A 70 -13.36 -3.65 3.52
CA VAL A 70 -13.58 -4.20 2.18
C VAL A 70 -12.30 -4.84 1.68
N GLY A 71 -12.20 -6.18 1.78
CA GLY A 71 -11.06 -6.99 1.33
C GLY A 71 -11.44 -7.97 0.20
N THR A 72 -12.30 -7.52 -0.71
CA THR A 72 -12.89 -8.27 -1.84
C THR A 72 -12.13 -7.99 -3.15
N PRO A 73 -12.49 -8.55 -4.31
CA PRO A 73 -11.88 -8.18 -5.59
C PRO A 73 -12.03 -6.69 -5.93
N ASN A 74 -11.01 -6.12 -6.60
CA ASN A 74 -10.87 -4.69 -6.90
C ASN A 74 -12.14 -4.03 -7.47
N GLU A 75 -12.81 -4.70 -8.41
CA GLU A 75 -14.01 -4.19 -9.09
C GLU A 75 -15.21 -3.97 -8.15
N THR A 76 -15.19 -4.60 -6.97
CA THR A 76 -16.28 -4.49 -5.99
C THR A 76 -16.03 -3.42 -4.93
N HIS A 77 -14.83 -2.83 -4.87
CA HIS A 77 -14.45 -1.92 -3.80
C HIS A 77 -15.36 -0.70 -3.70
N PHE A 78 -15.65 -0.06 -4.83
CA PHE A 78 -16.49 1.12 -4.87
C PHE A 78 -17.90 0.85 -4.35
N GLU A 79 -18.60 -0.14 -4.92
CA GLU A 79 -19.99 -0.42 -4.58
C GLU A 79 -20.15 -0.85 -3.12
N LEU A 80 -19.24 -1.71 -2.61
CA LEU A 80 -19.30 -2.16 -1.23
C LEU A 80 -18.93 -1.06 -0.24
N ALA A 81 -17.95 -0.23 -0.54
CA ALA A 81 -17.60 0.91 0.30
C ALA A 81 -18.74 1.94 0.34
N LYS A 82 -19.36 2.24 -0.81
CA LYS A 82 -20.51 3.13 -0.93
C LYS A 82 -21.70 2.60 -0.12
N ALA A 83 -22.04 1.32 -0.26
CA ALA A 83 -23.13 0.70 0.49
C ALA A 83 -22.87 0.75 2.01
N ALA A 84 -21.65 0.48 2.46
CA ALA A 84 -21.28 0.56 3.87
C ALA A 84 -21.41 2.00 4.42
N LEU A 85 -20.96 3.01 3.68
CA LEU A 85 -21.13 4.43 4.06
C LEU A 85 -22.60 4.83 4.14
N LEU A 86 -23.43 4.39 3.18
CA LEU A 86 -24.88 4.61 3.19
C LEU A 86 -25.56 3.94 4.37
N ALA A 87 -25.09 2.77 4.79
CA ALA A 87 -25.52 2.06 6.01
C ALA A 87 -24.99 2.72 7.31
N GLY A 88 -24.27 3.86 7.20
CA GLY A 88 -23.77 4.59 8.34
C GLY A 88 -22.54 3.98 9.02
N LYS A 89 -21.77 3.16 8.31
CA LYS A 89 -20.55 2.52 8.82
C LYS A 89 -19.30 3.34 8.47
N HIS A 90 -18.24 3.26 9.28
CA HIS A 90 -16.91 3.64 8.89
C HIS A 90 -16.34 2.58 7.93
N VAL A 91 -15.38 2.94 7.07
CA VAL A 91 -14.89 2.03 6.03
C VAL A 91 -13.38 2.03 5.92
N VAL A 92 -12.78 0.86 5.82
CA VAL A 92 -11.44 0.63 5.29
C VAL A 92 -11.60 -0.09 3.96
N VAL A 93 -10.90 0.37 2.93
CA VAL A 93 -10.91 -0.28 1.61
C VAL A 93 -9.50 -0.77 1.30
N ASP A 94 -9.38 -2.06 0.93
CA ASP A 94 -8.10 -2.59 0.43
C ASP A 94 -7.69 -1.85 -0.86
N LYS A 95 -6.43 -1.94 -1.22
CA LYS A 95 -5.91 -1.36 -2.48
C LYS A 95 -6.32 -2.22 -3.69
N PRO A 96 -6.58 -1.57 -4.83
CA PRO A 96 -6.69 -0.13 -5.05
C PRO A 96 -7.95 0.44 -4.38
N PHE A 97 -7.86 1.68 -3.88
CA PHE A 97 -8.93 2.33 -3.10
C PHE A 97 -10.28 2.36 -3.81
N ALA A 98 -10.25 2.57 -5.12
CA ALA A 98 -11.41 2.49 -5.99
C ALA A 98 -10.96 2.12 -7.41
N PRO A 99 -11.85 1.64 -8.29
CA PRO A 99 -11.52 1.38 -9.70
C PRO A 99 -11.13 2.61 -10.51
N THR A 100 -11.64 3.80 -10.17
CA THR A 100 -11.33 5.08 -10.82
C THR A 100 -11.16 6.21 -9.82
N SER A 101 -10.49 7.29 -10.24
CA SER A 101 -10.36 8.51 -9.43
C SER A 101 -11.70 9.20 -9.19
N ALA A 102 -12.62 9.16 -10.15
CA ALA A 102 -13.98 9.69 -9.99
C ALA A 102 -14.75 8.95 -8.90
N GLU A 103 -14.71 7.61 -8.89
CA GLU A 103 -15.32 6.78 -7.85
C GLU A 103 -14.64 7.02 -6.48
N ALA A 104 -13.31 7.17 -6.44
CA ALA A 104 -12.59 7.52 -5.22
C ALA A 104 -13.06 8.89 -4.66
N ARG A 105 -13.24 9.88 -5.53
CA ARG A 105 -13.75 11.21 -5.13
C ARG A 105 -15.18 11.12 -4.60
N GLU A 106 -16.04 10.33 -5.24
CA GLU A 106 -17.42 10.10 -4.78
C GLU A 106 -17.44 9.48 -3.37
N LEU A 107 -16.60 8.49 -3.10
CA LEU A 107 -16.50 7.89 -1.77
C LEU A 107 -16.03 8.90 -0.70
N ILE A 108 -15.08 9.77 -1.04
CA ILE A 108 -14.58 10.81 -0.13
C ILE A 108 -15.71 11.78 0.24
N VAL A 109 -16.43 12.28 -0.77
CA VAL A 109 -17.56 13.21 -0.56
C VAL A 109 -18.65 12.54 0.27
N LEU A 110 -19.04 11.31 -0.08
CA LEU A 110 -20.07 10.57 0.66
C LEU A 110 -19.66 10.33 2.12
N ALA A 111 -18.40 9.97 2.38
CA ALA A 111 -17.90 9.79 3.74
C ALA A 111 -18.00 11.10 4.56
N GLN A 112 -17.67 12.24 3.97
CA GLN A 112 -17.79 13.56 4.59
C GLN A 112 -19.26 13.90 4.88
N GLU A 113 -20.16 13.72 3.93
CA GLU A 113 -21.61 13.94 4.09
C GLU A 113 -22.22 13.08 5.19
N ARG A 114 -21.73 11.86 5.35
CA ARG A 114 -22.20 10.91 6.38
C ARG A 114 -21.47 11.06 7.72
N GLY A 115 -20.46 11.94 7.82
CA GLY A 115 -19.64 12.08 9.02
C GLY A 115 -18.89 10.79 9.39
N LYS A 116 -18.43 10.04 8.37
CA LYS A 116 -17.75 8.75 8.54
C LYS A 116 -16.30 8.83 8.11
N VAL A 117 -15.48 8.01 8.74
CA VAL A 117 -14.09 7.79 8.34
C VAL A 117 -14.08 6.79 7.19
N ILE A 118 -13.34 7.11 6.12
CA ILE A 118 -12.96 6.16 5.07
C ILE A 118 -11.45 6.19 4.89
N ALA A 119 -10.79 5.03 4.87
CA ALA A 119 -9.34 4.90 4.80
C ALA A 119 -8.91 3.89 3.73
N PRO A 120 -7.99 4.26 2.82
CA PRO A 120 -7.34 3.33 1.89
C PRO A 120 -6.27 2.52 2.61
N PHE A 121 -6.18 1.21 2.34
CA PHE A 121 -5.20 0.34 2.98
C PHE A 121 -3.85 0.35 2.24
N HIS A 122 -3.12 1.43 2.33
CA HIS A 122 -1.75 1.53 1.80
C HIS A 122 -0.73 1.03 2.83
N ASN A 123 -0.83 -0.25 3.20
CA ASN A 123 0.01 -0.88 4.23
C ASN A 123 1.51 -0.77 3.98
N ARG A 124 1.95 -0.71 2.72
CA ARG A 124 3.36 -0.65 2.35
C ARG A 124 4.06 0.67 2.73
N ARG A 125 3.32 1.69 3.17
CA ARG A 125 3.92 2.84 3.89
C ARG A 125 4.53 2.43 5.23
N LEU A 126 4.14 1.29 5.77
CA LEU A 126 4.56 0.74 7.05
C LEU A 126 5.52 -0.45 6.89
N ASP A 127 6.03 -0.68 5.69
CA ASP A 127 7.12 -1.62 5.43
C ASP A 127 8.43 -1.04 6.01
N GLY A 128 9.21 -1.86 6.71
CA GLY A 128 10.47 -1.43 7.33
C GLY A 128 11.49 -0.91 6.32
N ASP A 129 11.52 -1.47 5.10
CA ASP A 129 12.37 -0.98 4.01
C ASP A 129 12.01 0.46 3.62
N PHE A 130 10.72 0.78 3.54
CA PHE A 130 10.25 2.13 3.19
C PHE A 130 10.43 3.12 4.35
N VAL A 131 10.12 2.72 5.58
CA VAL A 131 10.36 3.55 6.80
C VAL A 131 11.84 3.91 6.92
N THR A 132 12.73 2.97 6.59
CA THR A 132 14.19 3.23 6.55
C THR A 132 14.55 4.28 5.49
N VAL A 133 13.97 4.17 4.28
CA VAL A 133 14.16 5.19 3.23
C VAL A 133 13.66 6.56 3.68
N GLN A 134 12.46 6.62 4.29
CA GLN A 134 11.93 7.88 4.83
C GLN A 134 12.88 8.53 5.84
N LYS A 135 13.42 7.73 6.77
CA LYS A 135 14.38 8.19 7.76
C LYS A 135 15.66 8.74 7.13
N ILE A 136 16.29 7.99 6.22
CA ILE A 136 17.53 8.40 5.54
C ILE A 136 17.31 9.71 4.77
N VAL A 137 16.17 9.85 4.09
CA VAL A 137 15.83 11.08 3.36
C VAL A 137 15.59 12.26 4.31
N ALA A 138 14.85 12.03 5.40
CA ALA A 138 14.55 13.08 6.39
C ALA A 138 15.79 13.56 7.14
N GLU A 139 16.73 12.66 7.47
CA GLU A 139 18.01 12.99 8.12
C GLU A 139 18.99 13.72 7.19
N GLY A 140 18.72 13.77 5.88
CA GLY A 140 19.59 14.41 4.91
C GLY A 140 20.94 13.72 4.70
N THR A 141 21.09 12.47 5.12
CA THR A 141 22.34 11.69 5.05
C THR A 141 22.91 11.63 3.64
N LEU A 142 22.05 11.60 2.61
CA LEU A 142 22.46 11.56 1.22
C LEU A 142 22.65 12.96 0.58
N GLY A 143 22.55 14.03 1.38
CA GLY A 143 22.43 15.39 0.85
C GLY A 143 21.12 15.58 0.10
N ARG A 144 21.11 16.39 -0.96
CA ARG A 144 19.91 16.55 -1.78
C ARG A 144 19.69 15.29 -2.62
N VAL A 145 18.57 14.62 -2.40
CA VAL A 145 18.16 13.48 -3.23
C VAL A 145 17.85 13.95 -4.64
N THR A 146 18.39 13.26 -5.63
CA THR A 146 18.24 13.56 -7.06
C THR A 146 17.41 12.51 -7.79
N GLN A 147 17.49 11.27 -7.30
CA GLN A 147 16.79 10.14 -7.90
C GLN A 147 16.43 9.10 -6.85
N VAL A 148 15.21 8.57 -6.97
CA VAL A 148 14.77 7.35 -6.30
C VAL A 148 14.33 6.36 -7.36
N ILE A 149 14.73 5.11 -7.23
CA ILE A 149 14.27 3.99 -8.06
C ILE A 149 13.72 2.93 -7.11
N SER A 150 12.47 2.52 -7.33
CA SER A 150 11.84 1.47 -6.56
C SER A 150 11.33 0.36 -7.47
N HIS A 151 11.61 -0.89 -7.09
CA HIS A 151 11.21 -2.07 -7.83
C HIS A 151 10.30 -2.96 -7.00
N TYR A 152 9.35 -3.58 -7.71
CA TYR A 152 8.53 -4.65 -7.15
C TYR A 152 8.42 -5.79 -8.18
N ASP A 153 9.58 -6.42 -8.49
CA ASP A 153 9.68 -7.41 -9.54
C ASP A 153 9.32 -8.81 -9.02
N ARG A 154 8.85 -9.64 -9.93
CA ARG A 154 8.55 -11.06 -9.69
C ARG A 154 9.02 -11.87 -10.88
N TYR A 155 9.29 -13.15 -10.65
CA TYR A 155 9.51 -14.09 -11.75
C TYR A 155 8.36 -15.09 -11.82
N ARG A 156 7.44 -14.83 -12.72
CA ARG A 156 6.26 -15.67 -13.01
C ARG A 156 5.98 -15.63 -14.50
N PRO A 157 6.76 -16.38 -15.31
CA PRO A 157 6.69 -16.32 -16.77
C PRO A 157 5.36 -16.84 -17.33
N LEU A 158 4.60 -17.61 -16.54
CA LEU A 158 3.27 -18.08 -16.93
C LEU A 158 2.19 -17.43 -16.07
N PRO A 159 1.07 -16.99 -16.67
CA PRO A 159 -0.10 -16.52 -15.94
C PRO A 159 -0.65 -17.59 -14.98
N ARG A 160 -1.17 -17.17 -13.86
CA ARG A 160 -1.87 -18.07 -12.94
C ARG A 160 -3.25 -18.38 -13.46
N ALA A 161 -3.54 -19.63 -13.71
CA ALA A 161 -4.89 -20.06 -14.08
C ALA A 161 -5.90 -19.80 -12.94
N GLY A 162 -7.11 -19.34 -13.30
CA GLY A 162 -8.23 -19.21 -12.37
C GLY A 162 -8.13 -18.04 -11.39
N THR A 163 -7.18 -17.11 -11.57
CA THR A 163 -7.13 -15.88 -10.76
C THR A 163 -7.77 -14.70 -11.50
N TRP A 164 -8.67 -14.00 -10.81
CA TRP A 164 -9.29 -12.78 -11.34
C TRP A 164 -8.28 -11.65 -11.61
N LYS A 165 -7.15 -11.63 -10.90
CA LYS A 165 -6.09 -10.62 -11.04
C LYS A 165 -5.42 -10.63 -12.41
N GLU A 166 -5.42 -11.77 -13.09
CA GLU A 166 -4.83 -11.97 -14.41
C GLU A 166 -5.91 -12.18 -15.49
N ALA A 167 -7.18 -12.06 -15.12
CA ALA A 167 -8.29 -11.98 -16.08
C ALA A 167 -8.46 -10.52 -16.54
N GLY A 168 -8.88 -10.30 -17.78
CA GLY A 168 -9.26 -8.99 -18.26
C GLY A 168 -10.38 -8.39 -17.39
N GLY A 169 -10.34 -7.07 -17.13
CA GLY A 169 -11.34 -6.39 -16.30
C GLY A 169 -10.87 -5.02 -15.84
N ARG A 170 -11.78 -4.27 -15.21
CA ARG A 170 -11.45 -2.95 -14.63
C ARG A 170 -10.47 -3.12 -13.46
N SER A 171 -9.42 -2.33 -13.47
CA SER A 171 -8.43 -2.28 -12.37
C SER A 171 -7.76 -3.63 -12.08
N ASN A 172 -7.58 -4.46 -13.11
CA ASN A 172 -6.79 -5.68 -13.09
C ASN A 172 -5.44 -5.44 -13.78
N GLY A 173 -4.54 -6.41 -13.73
CA GLY A 173 -3.18 -6.31 -14.25
C GLY A 173 -2.17 -5.89 -13.19
N LEU A 174 -0.90 -5.89 -13.59
CA LEU A 174 0.21 -5.63 -12.68
C LEU A 174 0.22 -4.18 -12.22
N LEU A 175 -0.14 -3.24 -13.11
CA LEU A 175 -0.23 -1.82 -12.75
C LEU A 175 -1.16 -1.60 -11.56
N TRP A 176 -2.35 -2.23 -11.56
CA TRP A 176 -3.33 -2.10 -10.48
C TRP A 176 -3.04 -2.99 -9.27
N ASP A 177 -2.26 -4.07 -9.43
CA ASP A 177 -1.84 -4.91 -8.29
C ASP A 177 -0.68 -4.30 -7.50
N LEU A 178 0.37 -3.80 -8.19
CA LEU A 178 1.60 -3.32 -7.56
C LEU A 178 1.85 -1.81 -7.69
N GLY A 179 1.32 -1.18 -8.72
CA GLY A 179 1.45 0.27 -8.93
C GLY A 179 0.95 1.11 -7.77
N PRO A 180 -0.20 0.78 -7.11
CA PRO A 180 -0.67 1.53 -5.94
C PRO A 180 0.37 1.65 -4.84
N HIS A 181 1.13 0.59 -4.58
CA HIS A 181 2.16 0.58 -3.54
C HIS A 181 3.35 1.49 -3.87
N LEU A 182 3.85 1.40 -5.12
CA LEU A 182 5.03 2.14 -5.55
C LEU A 182 4.74 3.64 -5.69
N VAL A 183 3.59 3.98 -6.29
CA VAL A 183 3.15 5.36 -6.49
C VAL A 183 2.79 6.02 -5.17
N ASP A 184 2.10 5.31 -4.26
CA ASP A 184 1.77 5.79 -2.94
C ASP A 184 3.02 6.12 -2.11
N GLN A 185 4.05 5.28 -2.18
CA GLN A 185 5.34 5.54 -1.52
C GLN A 185 6.03 6.80 -2.07
N ALA A 186 5.94 7.05 -3.39
CA ALA A 186 6.47 8.27 -3.99
C ALA A 186 5.70 9.52 -3.52
N LEU A 187 4.36 9.44 -3.46
CA LEU A 187 3.51 10.50 -2.91
C LEU A 187 3.79 10.76 -1.43
N ALA A 188 4.03 9.71 -0.64
CA ALA A 188 4.33 9.83 0.79
C ALA A 188 5.69 10.50 1.06
N LEU A 189 6.67 10.32 0.18
CA LEU A 189 8.00 10.94 0.32
C LEU A 189 8.06 12.38 -0.18
N TYR A 190 7.42 12.68 -1.30
CA TYR A 190 7.64 13.95 -2.02
C TYR A 190 6.36 14.69 -2.40
N GLY A 191 5.19 14.16 -2.03
CA GLY A 191 3.91 14.79 -2.38
C GLY A 191 3.59 14.67 -3.87
N ALA A 192 2.94 15.70 -4.43
CA ALA A 192 2.50 15.72 -5.82
C ALA A 192 3.67 15.92 -6.79
N PRO A 193 3.91 15.00 -7.77
CA PRO A 193 4.85 15.24 -8.85
C PRO A 193 4.30 16.28 -9.83
N LYS A 194 5.20 16.92 -10.59
CA LYS A 194 4.80 17.87 -11.63
C LYS A 194 4.44 17.18 -12.95
N PHE A 195 5.18 16.12 -13.27
CA PHE A 195 5.00 15.38 -14.51
C PHE A 195 5.04 13.88 -14.27
N ILE A 196 4.39 13.14 -15.15
CA ILE A 196 4.39 11.68 -15.20
C ILE A 196 4.68 11.20 -16.63
N THR A 197 5.59 10.22 -16.75
CA THR A 197 5.84 9.46 -17.97
C THR A 197 5.72 7.99 -17.64
N ALA A 198 5.01 7.22 -18.45
CA ALA A 198 4.84 5.80 -18.18
C ALA A 198 4.85 4.94 -19.43
N ASN A 199 5.21 3.68 -19.24
CA ASN A 199 5.08 2.59 -20.20
C ASN A 199 4.45 1.39 -19.49
N VAL A 200 3.21 1.08 -19.83
CA VAL A 200 2.44 -0.06 -19.30
C VAL A 200 2.30 -1.06 -20.44
N ARG A 201 2.72 -2.30 -20.21
CA ARG A 201 2.84 -3.28 -21.29
C ARG A 201 2.69 -4.72 -20.82
N SER A 202 2.52 -5.62 -21.78
CA SER A 202 2.62 -7.07 -21.57
C SER A 202 3.99 -7.56 -22.07
N GLU A 203 4.72 -8.29 -21.24
CA GLU A 203 6.03 -8.87 -21.56
C GLU A 203 5.98 -10.40 -21.68
N ARG A 204 5.00 -11.05 -21.03
CA ARG A 204 4.83 -12.50 -21.13
C ARG A 204 4.17 -12.88 -22.45
N ASP A 205 4.68 -13.89 -23.13
CA ASP A 205 4.20 -14.33 -24.45
C ASP A 205 2.71 -14.72 -24.48
N VAL A 206 2.18 -15.16 -23.35
CA VAL A 206 0.80 -15.68 -23.24
C VAL A 206 -0.10 -14.83 -22.33
N SER A 207 0.29 -13.59 -22.06
CA SER A 207 -0.49 -12.66 -21.25
C SER A 207 -1.45 -11.84 -22.12
N ASN A 208 -2.69 -11.66 -21.63
CA ASN A 208 -3.69 -10.80 -22.26
C ASN A 208 -3.93 -9.51 -21.44
N ILE A 209 -3.08 -9.23 -20.47
CA ILE A 209 -3.19 -8.10 -19.55
C ILE A 209 -1.79 -7.54 -19.30
N ASP A 210 -1.68 -6.29 -18.84
CA ASP A 210 -0.41 -5.72 -18.46
C ASP A 210 0.25 -6.55 -17.34
N ASP A 211 1.55 -6.82 -17.51
CA ASP A 211 2.37 -7.56 -16.57
C ASP A 211 3.77 -6.95 -16.38
N ALA A 212 3.95 -5.75 -16.91
CA ALA A 212 5.10 -4.88 -16.67
C ALA A 212 4.71 -3.42 -16.78
N PHE A 213 5.35 -2.57 -15.98
CA PHE A 213 5.25 -1.13 -16.10
C PHE A 213 6.52 -0.42 -15.64
N ASP A 214 6.77 0.74 -16.27
CA ASP A 214 7.69 1.78 -15.83
C ASP A 214 6.90 3.08 -15.66
N ILE A 215 7.00 3.70 -14.48
CA ILE A 215 6.42 5.02 -14.20
C ILE A 215 7.54 5.92 -13.72
N VAL A 216 7.72 7.06 -14.34
CA VAL A 216 8.65 8.11 -13.92
C VAL A 216 7.85 9.31 -13.48
N LEU A 217 8.05 9.71 -12.24
CA LEU A 217 7.45 10.89 -11.62
C LEU A 217 8.54 11.95 -11.48
N ASP A 218 8.38 13.08 -12.16
CA ASP A 218 9.32 14.20 -12.09
C ASP A 218 8.77 15.28 -11.13
N TYR A 219 9.57 15.61 -10.12
CA TYR A 219 9.29 16.62 -9.11
C TYR A 219 10.12 17.86 -9.34
N VAL A 220 9.58 19.01 -8.94
CA VAL A 220 10.32 20.26 -8.80
C VAL A 220 10.36 20.60 -7.31
N LEU A 221 11.54 20.53 -6.72
CA LEU A 221 11.76 20.81 -5.30
C LEU A 221 11.57 22.31 -5.00
N ALA A 222 11.47 22.66 -3.72
CA ALA A 222 11.25 24.05 -3.27
C ALA A 222 12.38 25.01 -3.76
N ASP A 223 13.58 24.52 -3.97
CA ASP A 223 14.73 25.25 -4.49
C ASP A 223 14.78 25.33 -6.03
N GLY A 224 13.74 24.85 -6.72
CA GLY A 224 13.62 24.83 -8.17
C GLY A 224 14.36 23.68 -8.87
N ARG A 225 15.11 22.86 -8.13
CA ARG A 225 15.85 21.71 -8.70
C ARG A 225 14.95 20.49 -8.87
N GLY A 226 15.29 19.64 -9.84
CA GLY A 226 14.54 18.43 -10.14
C GLY A 226 14.89 17.26 -9.22
N LEU A 227 13.89 16.40 -9.00
CA LEU A 227 14.03 15.06 -8.46
C LEU A 227 13.21 14.12 -9.33
N ARG A 228 13.75 12.96 -9.64
CA ARG A 228 13.08 11.90 -10.40
C ARG A 228 12.81 10.69 -9.49
N TYR A 229 11.57 10.23 -9.47
CA TYR A 229 11.19 8.97 -8.81
C TYR A 229 10.70 7.98 -9.87
N ALA A 230 11.41 6.86 -10.01
CA ALA A 230 11.05 5.80 -10.94
C ALA A 230 10.46 4.60 -10.18
N CYS A 231 9.28 4.17 -10.61
CA CYS A 231 8.59 2.96 -10.15
C CYS A 231 8.66 1.92 -11.27
N HIS A 232 9.16 0.74 -10.97
CA HIS A 232 9.28 -0.35 -11.92
C HIS A 232 8.68 -1.64 -11.37
N SER A 233 8.00 -2.40 -12.22
CA SER A 233 7.57 -3.76 -11.90
C SER A 233 7.46 -4.60 -13.17
N THR A 234 7.92 -5.85 -13.08
CA THR A 234 7.77 -6.86 -14.14
C THR A 234 7.47 -8.22 -13.54
N MET A 235 6.77 -9.07 -14.31
CA MET A 235 6.54 -10.47 -13.96
C MET A 235 7.59 -11.42 -14.50
N ILE A 236 8.60 -10.92 -15.23
CA ILE A 236 9.69 -11.74 -15.81
C ILE A 236 11.08 -11.37 -15.26
N GLY A 237 11.14 -10.67 -14.13
CA GLY A 237 12.39 -10.33 -13.45
C GLY A 237 12.98 -11.53 -12.72
N ALA A 238 13.78 -12.34 -13.42
CA ALA A 238 14.43 -13.52 -12.83
C ALA A 238 15.63 -13.15 -11.94
N GLU A 239 16.28 -12.02 -12.21
CA GLU A 239 17.37 -11.49 -11.39
C GLU A 239 16.83 -10.41 -10.45
N ALA A 240 17.27 -10.42 -9.20
CA ALA A 240 16.77 -9.51 -8.19
C ALA A 240 17.28 -8.08 -8.41
N ALA A 241 16.39 -7.14 -8.70
CA ALA A 241 16.68 -5.71 -8.65
C ALA A 241 16.64 -5.20 -7.20
N PRO A 242 17.34 -4.09 -6.89
CA PRO A 242 17.19 -3.42 -5.61
C PRO A 242 15.72 -2.99 -5.38
N ARG A 243 15.15 -3.32 -4.23
CA ARG A 243 13.84 -2.81 -3.83
C ARG A 243 13.81 -1.28 -3.82
N PHE A 244 14.88 -0.67 -3.28
CA PHE A 244 15.14 0.76 -3.35
C PHE A 244 16.57 1.05 -3.74
N ARG A 245 16.74 2.05 -4.63
CA ARG A 245 18.00 2.74 -4.88
C ARG A 245 17.74 4.23 -4.82
N VAL A 246 18.43 4.90 -3.89
CA VAL A 246 18.30 6.34 -3.66
C VAL A 246 19.66 6.99 -3.94
N HIS A 247 19.69 7.97 -4.82
CA HIS A 247 20.88 8.76 -5.13
C HIS A 247 20.71 10.20 -4.64
N GLY A 248 21.70 10.67 -3.92
CA GLY A 248 21.80 12.05 -3.49
C GLY A 248 23.18 12.64 -3.79
N THR A 249 23.37 13.91 -3.47
CA THR A 249 24.62 14.64 -3.77
C THR A 249 25.81 14.22 -2.91
N HIS A 250 25.56 13.52 -1.78
CA HIS A 250 26.61 13.07 -0.84
C HIS A 250 26.78 11.53 -0.84
N GLY A 251 25.94 10.81 -1.57
CA GLY A 251 26.03 9.36 -1.61
C GLY A 251 24.78 8.69 -2.12
N SER A 252 24.69 7.38 -1.88
CA SER A 252 23.60 6.54 -2.33
C SER A 252 23.19 5.53 -1.25
N TYR A 253 21.93 5.12 -1.27
CA TYR A 253 21.41 4.00 -0.48
C TYR A 253 20.84 2.92 -1.40
N VAL A 254 21.15 1.66 -1.09
CA VAL A 254 20.63 0.50 -1.84
C VAL A 254 20.10 -0.53 -0.85
N LYS A 255 18.87 -0.98 -1.08
CA LYS A 255 18.20 -2.01 -0.31
C LYS A 255 17.69 -3.10 -1.24
N TYR A 256 17.99 -4.35 -0.90
CA TYR A 256 17.43 -5.54 -1.54
C TYR A 256 16.41 -6.21 -0.63
N GLY A 257 15.52 -7.00 -1.22
CA GLY A 257 14.47 -7.74 -0.53
C GLY A 257 13.31 -6.84 -0.06
N MET A 258 12.25 -7.51 0.30
CA MET A 258 11.00 -6.90 0.79
C MET A 258 10.97 -6.90 2.32
N ASP A 259 10.05 -6.11 2.89
CA ASP A 259 9.69 -6.19 4.30
C ASP A 259 9.32 -7.62 4.73
N VAL A 260 9.66 -7.98 5.95
CA VAL A 260 9.54 -9.35 6.48
C VAL A 260 8.13 -9.73 6.93
N GLN A 261 7.22 -8.75 7.11
CA GLN A 261 5.88 -8.98 7.70
C GLN A 261 5.03 -9.92 6.83
N GLU A 262 4.96 -9.69 5.51
CA GLU A 262 4.15 -10.54 4.63
C GLU A 262 4.62 -12.00 4.66
N ALA A 263 5.93 -12.24 4.61
CA ALA A 263 6.49 -13.59 4.65
C ALA A 263 6.15 -14.32 5.96
N ALA A 264 6.25 -13.64 7.09
CA ALA A 264 5.90 -14.18 8.40
C ALA A 264 4.40 -14.48 8.52
N LEU A 265 3.54 -13.57 8.03
CA LEU A 265 2.08 -13.78 8.01
C LEU A 265 1.69 -14.98 7.13
N LEU A 266 2.35 -15.15 5.98
CA LEU A 266 2.15 -16.31 5.11
C LEU A 266 2.64 -17.63 5.74
N ALA A 267 3.68 -17.56 6.57
CA ALA A 267 4.14 -18.70 7.39
C ALA A 267 3.20 -19.01 8.58
N GLY A 268 2.16 -18.20 8.79
CA GLY A 268 1.16 -18.41 9.84
C GLY A 268 1.43 -17.64 11.12
N GLU A 269 2.48 -16.81 11.18
CA GLU A 269 2.71 -15.94 12.33
C GLU A 269 1.58 -14.90 12.46
N ARG A 270 1.38 -14.44 13.69
CA ARG A 270 0.36 -13.43 13.99
C ARG A 270 1.00 -12.25 14.74
N PRO A 271 0.61 -11.00 14.41
CA PRO A 271 1.12 -9.86 15.14
C PRO A 271 0.73 -9.94 16.61
N PRO A 272 1.68 -9.70 17.52
CA PRO A 272 1.38 -9.64 18.95
C PRO A 272 0.46 -8.44 19.21
N ARG A 273 -0.33 -8.54 20.30
CA ARG A 273 -1.20 -7.42 20.68
C ARG A 273 -0.36 -6.17 20.95
N VAL A 274 -0.81 -5.02 20.45
CA VAL A 274 -0.18 -3.72 20.72
C VAL A 274 -0.09 -3.51 22.24
N GLY A 275 1.06 -3.02 22.69
CA GLY A 275 1.38 -2.85 24.11
C GLY A 275 1.98 -4.10 24.79
N SER A 276 2.14 -5.22 24.07
CA SER A 276 2.97 -6.34 24.54
C SER A 276 4.46 -5.97 24.47
N SER A 277 5.29 -6.66 25.27
CA SER A 277 6.75 -6.49 25.23
C SER A 277 7.41 -7.13 23.99
N THR A 278 6.64 -7.84 23.20
CA THR A 278 7.15 -8.54 22.00
C THR A 278 7.25 -7.57 20.83
N VAL A 279 8.45 -7.39 20.29
CA VAL A 279 8.68 -6.66 19.04
C VAL A 279 8.10 -7.49 17.89
N TRP A 280 7.36 -6.84 17.00
CA TRP A 280 6.86 -7.46 15.78
C TRP A 280 7.93 -7.38 14.69
N LEU A 281 8.61 -8.50 14.43
CA LEU A 281 9.49 -8.77 13.30
C LEU A 281 10.57 -7.70 13.00
N ALA A 282 11.79 -7.94 13.48
CA ALA A 282 12.97 -7.20 13.01
C ALA A 282 13.61 -7.95 11.84
N GLU A 283 14.03 -7.21 10.80
CA GLU A 283 14.77 -7.80 9.68
C GLU A 283 16.20 -8.17 10.13
N PRO A 284 16.71 -9.37 9.77
CA PRO A 284 18.08 -9.75 10.11
C PRO A 284 19.10 -8.90 9.33
N GLU A 285 20.33 -8.77 9.87
CA GLU A 285 21.40 -7.96 9.28
C GLU A 285 21.71 -8.32 7.82
N SER A 286 21.53 -9.57 7.45
CA SER A 286 21.71 -10.02 6.06
C SER A 286 20.80 -9.32 5.06
N GLY A 287 19.65 -8.82 5.53
CA GLY A 287 18.69 -8.06 4.72
C GLY A 287 18.95 -6.54 4.71
N TRP A 288 19.79 -6.02 5.60
CA TRP A 288 19.98 -4.57 5.73
C TRP A 288 20.53 -3.92 4.46
N GLY A 289 20.07 -2.69 4.20
CA GLY A 289 20.56 -1.88 3.10
C GLY A 289 21.99 -1.38 3.31
N THR A 290 22.57 -0.82 2.27
CA THR A 290 23.93 -0.29 2.29
C THR A 290 23.90 1.18 1.88
N LEU A 291 24.45 2.05 2.73
CA LEU A 291 24.86 3.39 2.35
C LEU A 291 26.19 3.32 1.62
N THR A 292 26.38 4.17 0.61
CA THR A 292 27.67 4.45 0.00
C THR A 292 27.85 5.95 0.06
N LEU A 293 28.76 6.41 0.90
CA LEU A 293 28.96 7.84 1.19
C LEU A 293 30.37 8.27 0.73
N ALA A 294 30.49 9.48 0.21
CA ALA A 294 31.74 10.19 0.03
C ALA A 294 31.85 11.24 1.14
N PRO A 295 32.57 10.97 2.25
CA PRO A 295 32.68 11.92 3.36
C PRO A 295 33.24 13.28 2.95
N ASP A 296 34.16 13.28 1.98
CA ASP A 296 34.65 14.49 1.32
C ASP A 296 34.32 14.45 -0.19
N PRO A 297 33.47 15.34 -0.68
CA PRO A 297 33.15 15.42 -2.10
C PRO A 297 34.38 15.72 -3.00
N ALA A 298 35.46 16.27 -2.45
CA ALA A 298 36.70 16.48 -3.16
C ALA A 298 37.51 15.20 -3.38
N GLU A 299 37.19 14.12 -2.60
CA GLU A 299 37.82 12.83 -2.71
C GLU A 299 36.80 11.72 -3.09
N PRO A 300 36.18 11.79 -4.26
CA PRO A 300 35.03 10.94 -4.60
C PRO A 300 35.34 9.45 -4.71
N THR A 301 36.62 9.08 -4.67
CA THR A 301 37.06 7.67 -4.65
C THR A 301 37.18 7.08 -3.25
N LYS A 302 37.18 7.89 -2.19
CA LYS A 302 37.19 7.46 -0.81
C LYS A 302 35.77 7.23 -0.32
N LEU A 303 35.23 6.04 -0.60
CA LEU A 303 33.85 5.69 -0.28
C LEU A 303 33.78 4.85 0.99
N GLU A 304 32.87 5.23 1.88
CA GLU A 304 32.46 4.41 3.03
C GLU A 304 31.17 3.65 2.67
N ARG A 305 31.03 2.40 3.17
CA ARG A 305 29.91 1.52 2.83
C ARG A 305 29.29 0.84 4.07
N PRO A 306 28.79 1.61 5.03
CA PRO A 306 28.14 1.02 6.19
C PRO A 306 26.80 0.34 5.83
N LYS A 307 26.50 -0.74 6.55
CA LYS A 307 25.18 -1.33 6.61
C LYS A 307 24.26 -0.46 7.46
N VAL A 308 23.00 -0.34 7.05
CA VAL A 308 21.96 0.40 7.77
C VAL A 308 20.95 -0.58 8.31
N PRO A 309 20.78 -0.69 9.63
CA PRO A 309 19.69 -1.47 10.21
C PRO A 309 18.35 -1.04 9.62
N THR A 310 17.56 -2.01 9.16
CA THR A 310 16.22 -1.73 8.69
C THR A 310 15.33 -1.38 9.88
N GLU A 311 14.58 -0.29 9.78
CA GLU A 311 13.57 0.09 10.77
C GLU A 311 12.50 -1.01 10.86
N VAL A 312 11.89 -1.15 12.01
CA VAL A 312 10.83 -2.15 12.20
C VAL A 312 9.54 -1.67 11.51
N GLY A 313 9.11 -2.42 10.52
CA GLY A 313 7.80 -2.20 9.90
C GLY A 313 6.67 -2.72 10.79
N ASP A 314 5.50 -2.06 10.77
CA ASP A 314 4.39 -2.49 11.61
C ASP A 314 3.02 -2.07 11.05
N TYR A 315 2.31 -3.02 10.45
CA TYR A 315 0.98 -2.76 9.89
C TYR A 315 -0.10 -2.51 10.96
N ARG A 316 0.17 -2.76 12.27
CA ARG A 316 -0.75 -2.41 13.35
C ARG A 316 -0.98 -0.92 13.43
N HIS A 317 0.02 -0.10 13.10
CA HIS A 317 -0.10 1.37 13.08
C HIS A 317 -1.17 1.88 12.12
N PHE A 318 -1.46 1.17 11.05
CA PHE A 318 -2.58 1.52 10.18
C PHE A 318 -3.90 1.44 10.95
N TYR A 319 -4.15 0.32 11.62
CA TYR A 319 -5.41 0.11 12.35
C TYR A 319 -5.49 0.95 13.64
N GLU A 320 -4.36 1.26 14.27
CA GLU A 320 -4.32 2.26 15.36
C GLU A 320 -4.77 3.62 14.86
N SER A 321 -4.26 4.06 13.71
CA SER A 321 -4.66 5.32 13.08
C SER A 321 -6.15 5.36 12.70
N VAL A 322 -6.70 4.26 12.18
CA VAL A 322 -8.14 4.15 11.86
C VAL A 322 -8.98 4.25 13.12
N ARG A 323 -8.62 3.50 14.19
CA ARG A 323 -9.28 3.59 15.50
C ARG A 323 -9.29 5.02 16.03
N ASP A 324 -8.14 5.66 16.02
CA ASP A 324 -7.96 7.00 16.59
C ASP A 324 -8.72 8.07 15.80
N ALA A 325 -8.80 7.90 14.48
CA ALA A 325 -9.61 8.77 13.63
C ALA A 325 -11.12 8.60 13.89
N ILE A 326 -11.60 7.37 14.07
CA ILE A 326 -13.01 7.09 14.41
C ILE A 326 -13.36 7.68 15.78
N LEU A 327 -12.45 7.60 16.73
CA LEU A 327 -12.63 8.16 18.08
C LEU A 327 -12.40 9.66 18.18
N GLY A 328 -11.98 10.33 17.09
CA GLY A 328 -11.67 11.75 17.07
C GLY A 328 -10.39 12.14 17.83
N VAL A 329 -9.48 11.18 18.07
CA VAL A 329 -8.23 11.40 18.81
C VAL A 329 -7.17 12.05 17.90
N SER A 330 -7.04 11.55 16.66
CA SER A 330 -6.09 12.06 15.66
C SER A 330 -6.64 11.85 14.24
N PRO A 331 -6.18 12.62 13.24
CA PRO A 331 -6.54 12.35 11.84
C PRO A 331 -5.92 11.01 11.37
N LEU A 332 -6.44 10.49 10.26
CA LEU A 332 -5.86 9.33 9.58
C LEU A 332 -4.40 9.61 9.16
N ALA A 333 -3.51 8.67 9.45
CA ALA A 333 -2.13 8.72 8.96
C ALA A 333 -2.04 8.53 7.44
N ILE A 334 -2.99 7.79 6.87
CA ILE A 334 -3.16 7.59 5.43
C ILE A 334 -4.57 8.04 5.08
N SER A 335 -4.69 9.20 4.46
CA SER A 335 -5.97 9.84 4.19
C SER A 335 -6.67 9.24 2.95
N ALA A 336 -7.97 9.43 2.85
CA ALA A 336 -8.72 9.07 1.64
C ALA A 336 -8.24 9.85 0.41
N GLU A 337 -7.74 11.07 0.61
CA GLU A 337 -7.12 11.88 -0.46
C GLU A 337 -5.83 11.24 -0.99
N ASP A 338 -5.03 10.56 -0.15
CA ASP A 338 -3.87 9.78 -0.62
C ASP A 338 -4.32 8.65 -1.54
N GLY A 339 -5.41 7.96 -1.19
CA GLY A 339 -6.02 6.94 -2.04
C GLY A 339 -6.45 7.50 -3.39
N TYR A 340 -7.16 8.63 -3.40
CA TYR A 340 -7.56 9.32 -4.63
C TYR A 340 -6.36 9.67 -5.51
N ARG A 341 -5.33 10.31 -4.94
CA ARG A 341 -4.12 10.73 -5.67
C ARG A 341 -3.38 9.54 -6.27
N THR A 342 -3.32 8.44 -5.55
CA THR A 342 -2.72 7.19 -6.03
C THR A 342 -3.48 6.68 -7.27
N ILE A 343 -4.81 6.55 -7.20
CA ILE A 343 -5.62 6.11 -8.35
C ILE A 343 -5.45 7.07 -9.53
N ARG A 344 -5.49 8.39 -9.29
CA ARG A 344 -5.33 9.39 -10.34
C ARG A 344 -3.98 9.27 -11.07
N LEU A 345 -2.89 9.01 -10.35
CA LEU A 345 -1.58 8.77 -10.97
C LEU A 345 -1.54 7.49 -11.80
N LEU A 346 -2.24 6.41 -11.37
CA LEU A 346 -2.33 5.19 -12.18
C LEU A 346 -3.11 5.44 -13.49
N GLU A 347 -4.20 6.18 -13.44
CA GLU A 347 -4.94 6.58 -14.65
C GLU A 347 -4.06 7.43 -15.59
N LEU A 348 -3.31 8.39 -15.04
CA LEU A 348 -2.38 9.20 -15.81
C LEU A 348 -1.22 8.35 -16.37
N ALA A 349 -0.78 7.31 -15.68
CA ALA A 349 0.22 6.37 -16.19
C ALA A 349 -0.31 5.61 -17.41
N VAL A 350 -1.55 5.10 -17.36
CA VAL A 350 -2.20 4.48 -18.53
C VAL A 350 -2.27 5.47 -19.69
N GLN A 351 -2.78 6.69 -19.45
CA GLN A 351 -2.89 7.73 -20.48
C GLN A 351 -1.52 8.14 -21.06
N SER A 352 -0.48 8.24 -20.23
CA SER A 352 0.88 8.53 -20.67
C SER A 352 1.43 7.44 -21.58
N SER A 353 1.22 6.18 -21.18
CA SER A 353 1.62 5.01 -21.95
C SER A 353 0.91 4.93 -23.31
N GLU A 354 -0.41 5.10 -23.35
CA GLU A 354 -1.22 5.07 -24.57
C GLU A 354 -0.83 6.21 -25.54
N ARG A 355 -0.59 7.41 -25.00
CA ARG A 355 -0.23 8.59 -25.78
C ARG A 355 1.27 8.69 -26.08
N GLN A 356 2.08 7.82 -25.48
CA GLN A 356 3.54 7.80 -25.57
C GLN A 356 4.17 9.17 -25.31
N ARG A 357 3.72 9.86 -24.27
CA ARG A 357 4.20 11.18 -23.89
C ARG A 357 4.11 11.46 -22.40
N THR A 358 4.95 12.38 -21.95
CA THR A 358 4.86 12.97 -20.62
C THR A 358 3.57 13.78 -20.46
N LEU A 359 2.90 13.63 -19.32
CA LEU A 359 1.72 14.39 -18.94
C LEU A 359 2.00 15.26 -17.72
N THR A 360 1.33 16.40 -17.62
CA THR A 360 1.27 17.19 -16.39
C THR A 360 0.34 16.48 -15.40
N VAL A 361 0.77 16.44 -14.14
CA VAL A 361 -0.05 15.88 -13.07
C VAL A 361 -0.98 16.97 -12.52
N ASP A 362 -2.26 16.66 -12.51
CA ASP A 362 -3.31 17.50 -11.95
C ASP A 362 -4.27 16.65 -11.11
N PHE A 363 -4.47 17.07 -9.85
CA PHE A 363 -5.38 16.45 -8.88
C PHE A 363 -6.66 17.27 -8.66
N SER A 364 -6.90 18.33 -9.43
CA SER A 364 -8.06 19.22 -9.28
C SER A 364 -9.34 18.69 -9.95
N GLY A 365 -9.30 17.46 -10.50
CA GLY A 365 -10.42 16.81 -11.20
C GLY A 365 -11.40 16.08 -10.29
#